data_dce161c945e6cc56c3e5042071c0adf2
#
_entry.id   dce161c945e6cc56c3e5042071c0adf2
#
_cell.length_a   1.000
_cell.length_b   1.000
_cell.length_c   1.000
_cell.angle_alpha   90.00
_cell.angle_beta   90.00
_cell.angle_gamma   90.00
#
_symmetry.space_group_name_H-M   'P 1'
#
loop_
_entity.id
_entity.type
_entity.pdbx_description
1 polymer ?
#
loop_
_entity_poly.entity_id
_entity_poly.type
_entity_poly.pdbx_seq_one_letter_code
_entity_poly.pdbx_strand_id
1 'polypeptide(L)'
;EEVEPFFRKVENWTGPQTSRRGIGGPVTVSPAKSTDILYDAWFKAATSCGYEVIDDYNSLPDWVPLEGFARSQQTIGNGYRVTAWSAYLAKHLQRSNLHILTDTHVARVKLQNNQADELDLVTRRNQHRSLKIGGTLILSAGAFHTPHILMQSGIGSEAVLKRANIPM
;
A
#
# COMPACT_ATOMS: atom_id res chain seq x y z
N GLU A 1 18.97 -4.64 -0.95
CA GLU A 1 19.88 -3.47 -0.72
C GLU A 1 19.44 -2.24 -1.51
N GLU A 2 19.11 -2.33 -2.81
CA GLU A 2 18.78 -1.16 -3.67
C GLU A 2 17.51 -0.40 -3.23
N VAL A 3 16.53 -1.06 -2.62
CA VAL A 3 15.25 -0.44 -2.22
C VAL A 3 15.24 0.04 -0.77
N GLU A 4 16.14 -0.41 0.07
CA GLU A 4 16.20 -0.05 1.50
C GLU A 4 16.25 1.47 1.75
N PRO A 5 17.05 2.27 1.02
CA PRO A 5 17.08 3.73 1.19
C PRO A 5 15.71 4.39 0.97
N PHE A 6 14.90 3.84 0.04
CA PHE A 6 13.56 4.35 -0.23
C PHE A 6 12.59 4.02 0.90
N PHE A 7 12.64 2.81 1.45
CA PHE A 7 11.85 2.45 2.63
C PHE A 7 12.20 3.35 3.83
N ARG A 8 13.48 3.56 4.11
CA ARG A 8 13.92 4.45 5.18
C ARG A 8 13.49 5.90 4.97
N LYS A 9 13.50 6.38 3.73
CA LYS A 9 13.02 7.73 3.38
C LYS A 9 11.52 7.91 3.62
N VAL A 10 10.73 6.88 3.43
CA VAL A 10 9.28 6.89 3.63
C VAL A 10 8.90 6.79 5.10
N GLU A 11 9.67 6.06 5.88
CA GLU A 11 9.36 5.70 7.25
C GLU A 11 9.66 6.81 8.26
N ASN A 12 8.77 6.93 9.26
CA ASN A 12 9.02 7.61 10.52
C ASN A 12 8.77 6.62 11.68
N TRP A 13 9.79 5.84 11.99
CA TRP A 13 9.75 4.86 13.07
C TRP A 13 9.74 5.50 14.45
N THR A 14 8.83 5.05 15.33
CA THR A 14 8.67 5.59 16.69
C THR A 14 9.17 4.66 17.80
N GLY A 15 9.66 3.48 17.45
CA GLY A 15 10.31 2.56 18.40
C GLY A 15 11.80 2.84 18.59
N PRO A 16 12.56 1.91 19.20
CA PRO A 16 14.00 2.03 19.38
C PRO A 16 14.71 2.27 18.05
N GLN A 17 15.63 3.22 18.03
CA GLN A 17 16.35 3.59 16.81
C GLN A 17 17.40 2.55 16.45
N THR A 18 17.46 2.19 15.19
CA THR A 18 18.51 1.35 14.58
C THR A 18 18.94 1.93 13.25
N SER A 19 20.08 1.48 12.73
CA SER A 19 20.59 1.93 11.43
C SER A 19 19.69 1.53 10.25
N ARG A 20 18.79 0.56 10.43
CA ARG A 20 17.88 0.05 9.40
C ARG A 20 16.51 0.71 9.39
N ARG A 21 16.18 1.50 10.41
CA ARG A 21 14.90 2.19 10.54
C ARG A 21 14.98 3.62 10.02
N GLY A 22 13.89 4.06 9.37
CA GLY A 22 13.76 5.43 8.89
C GLY A 22 13.17 6.36 9.94
N ILE A 23 13.63 7.61 9.95
CA ILE A 23 13.18 8.65 10.87
C ILE A 23 12.81 9.90 10.07
N GLY A 24 11.71 10.56 10.46
CA GLY A 24 11.27 11.82 9.87
C GLY A 24 10.59 11.67 8.50
N GLY A 25 10.37 10.44 8.02
CA GLY A 25 9.58 10.21 6.81
C GLY A 25 8.09 10.49 7.01
N PRO A 26 7.31 10.56 5.93
CA PRO A 26 5.89 10.91 5.99
C PRO A 26 4.99 9.83 6.60
N VAL A 27 5.42 8.58 6.63
CA VAL A 27 4.63 7.44 7.12
C VAL A 27 5.11 7.04 8.50
N THR A 28 4.35 7.40 9.52
CA THR A 28 4.65 6.97 10.89
C THR A 28 4.35 5.49 11.04
N VAL A 29 5.34 4.76 11.55
CA VAL A 29 5.24 3.34 11.92
C VAL A 29 5.54 3.20 13.41
N SER A 30 4.70 2.48 14.13
CA SER A 30 4.85 2.27 15.58
C SER A 30 4.73 0.80 15.95
N PRO A 31 5.41 0.34 17.02
CA PRO A 31 5.11 -0.95 17.63
C PRO A 31 3.65 -0.98 18.12
N ALA A 32 2.99 -2.12 18.00
CA ALA A 32 1.66 -2.30 18.57
C ALA A 32 1.71 -2.15 20.10
N LYS A 33 0.85 -1.26 20.64
CA LYS A 33 0.78 -0.96 22.08
C LYS A 33 -0.25 -1.82 22.82
N SER A 34 -0.67 -2.95 22.24
CA SER A 34 -1.62 -3.83 22.92
C SER A 34 -1.02 -4.38 24.22
N THR A 35 -1.80 -4.30 25.29
CA THR A 35 -1.46 -4.83 26.63
C THR A 35 -2.30 -6.07 26.97
N ASP A 36 -2.92 -6.71 25.97
CA ASP A 36 -3.73 -7.89 26.16
C ASP A 36 -2.90 -9.04 26.73
N ILE A 37 -3.39 -9.69 27.80
CA ILE A 37 -2.75 -10.81 28.47
C ILE A 37 -2.47 -12.00 27.53
N LEU A 38 -3.23 -12.13 26.45
CA LEU A 38 -3.03 -13.18 25.45
C LEU A 38 -1.70 -13.02 24.72
N TYR A 39 -1.17 -11.81 24.55
CA TYR A 39 0.17 -11.63 23.98
C TYR A 39 1.25 -12.27 24.85
N ASP A 40 1.18 -12.08 26.17
CA ASP A 40 2.16 -12.65 27.09
C ASP A 40 2.08 -14.18 27.11
N ALA A 41 0.86 -14.73 27.10
CA ALA A 41 0.65 -16.17 27.02
C ALA A 41 1.19 -16.73 25.69
N TRP A 42 0.94 -16.04 24.58
CA TRP A 42 1.39 -16.41 23.24
C TRP A 42 2.91 -16.43 23.14
N PHE A 43 3.59 -15.39 23.61
CA PHE A 43 5.05 -15.32 23.58
C PHE A 43 5.71 -16.35 24.50
N LYS A 44 5.13 -16.62 25.70
CA LYS A 44 5.59 -17.71 26.57
C LYS A 44 5.47 -19.07 25.89
N ALA A 45 4.35 -19.31 25.20
CA ALA A 45 4.15 -20.55 24.45
C ALA A 45 5.17 -20.67 23.31
N ALA A 46 5.41 -19.60 22.56
CA ALA A 46 6.42 -19.57 21.50
C ALA A 46 7.81 -19.94 22.04
N THR A 47 8.23 -19.29 23.12
CA THR A 47 9.53 -19.55 23.78
C THR A 47 9.61 -21.01 24.28
N SER A 48 8.53 -21.57 24.84
CA SER A 48 8.51 -22.96 25.31
C SER A 48 8.63 -23.97 24.16
N CYS A 49 8.26 -23.57 22.94
CA CYS A 49 8.43 -24.35 21.71
C CYS A 49 9.79 -24.11 21.01
N GLY A 50 10.67 -23.34 21.61
CA GLY A 50 12.02 -23.07 21.07
C GLY A 50 12.09 -21.91 20.06
N TYR A 51 11.03 -21.13 19.91
CA TYR A 51 11.04 -19.96 19.04
C TYR A 51 11.50 -18.71 19.78
N GLU A 52 12.21 -17.82 19.07
CA GLU A 52 12.61 -16.53 19.60
C GLU A 52 11.46 -15.51 19.57
N VAL A 53 11.45 -14.60 20.54
CA VAL A 53 10.60 -13.40 20.51
C VAL A 53 11.44 -12.25 20.03
N ILE A 54 11.05 -11.68 18.88
CA ILE A 54 11.79 -10.65 18.16
C ILE A 54 11.14 -9.29 18.43
N ASP A 55 11.89 -8.33 18.92
CA ASP A 55 11.37 -6.98 19.21
C ASP A 55 11.12 -6.17 17.94
N ASP A 56 12.06 -6.22 16.98
CA ASP A 56 11.95 -5.51 15.71
C ASP A 56 12.41 -6.37 14.53
N TYR A 57 11.45 -7.05 13.90
CA TYR A 57 11.71 -7.93 12.76
C TYR A 57 12.12 -7.20 11.47
N ASN A 58 11.94 -5.87 11.39
CA ASN A 58 12.38 -5.07 10.25
C ASN A 58 13.78 -4.45 10.43
N SER A 59 14.42 -4.64 11.57
CA SER A 59 15.79 -4.20 11.80
C SER A 59 16.82 -5.33 11.90
N LEU A 60 16.39 -6.58 11.69
CA LEU A 60 17.29 -7.73 11.71
C LEU A 60 18.31 -7.65 10.56
N PRO A 61 19.57 -8.05 10.81
CA PRO A 61 20.54 -8.21 9.73
C PRO A 61 20.09 -9.28 8.70
N ASP A 62 20.49 -9.13 7.44
CA ASP A 62 20.07 -10.02 6.34
C ASP A 62 20.51 -11.48 6.52
N TRP A 63 21.53 -11.71 7.33
CA TRP A 63 22.06 -13.04 7.66
C TRP A 63 21.33 -13.72 8.83
N VAL A 64 20.43 -13.01 9.51
CA VAL A 64 19.59 -13.57 10.57
C VAL A 64 18.31 -14.14 9.93
N PRO A 65 18.02 -15.45 10.10
CA PRO A 65 16.75 -16.00 9.64
C PRO A 65 15.58 -15.26 10.29
N LEU A 66 14.61 -14.87 9.46
CA LEU A 66 13.37 -14.23 9.93
C LEU A 66 12.39 -15.31 10.41
N GLU A 67 12.75 -15.98 11.50
CA GLU A 67 11.92 -17.01 12.13
C GLU A 67 11.75 -16.67 13.60
N GLY A 68 10.50 -16.49 14.03
CA GLY A 68 10.20 -16.12 15.40
C GLY A 68 8.84 -15.45 15.54
N PHE A 69 8.57 -14.95 16.73
CA PHE A 69 7.33 -14.28 17.08
C PHE A 69 7.60 -12.82 17.44
N ALA A 70 6.78 -11.93 16.95
CA ALA A 70 6.92 -10.50 17.21
C ALA A 70 5.57 -9.82 17.37
N ARG A 71 5.55 -8.68 18.04
CA ARG A 71 4.40 -7.77 18.00
C ARG A 71 4.30 -7.12 16.63
N SER A 72 3.08 -7.02 16.11
CA SER A 72 2.83 -6.33 14.83
C SER A 72 3.31 -4.88 14.90
N GLN A 73 3.93 -4.43 13.83
CA GLN A 73 4.21 -3.01 13.61
C GLN A 73 3.08 -2.41 12.78
N GLN A 74 2.68 -1.19 13.11
CA GLN A 74 1.47 -0.59 12.58
C GLN A 74 1.73 0.81 12.04
N THR A 75 1.10 1.16 10.94
CA THR A 75 1.09 2.53 10.41
C THR A 75 0.10 3.40 11.20
N ILE A 76 0.46 3.68 12.45
CA ILE A 76 -0.31 4.51 13.38
C ILE A 76 0.56 5.64 13.90
N GLY A 77 0.06 6.87 13.80
CA GLY A 77 0.67 8.07 14.35
C GLY A 77 -0.37 8.90 15.11
N ASN A 78 -0.04 9.36 16.31
CA ASN A 78 -0.93 10.17 17.16
C ASN A 78 -2.32 9.54 17.40
N GLY A 79 -2.39 8.22 17.49
CA GLY A 79 -3.64 7.48 17.69
C GLY A 79 -4.48 7.25 16.44
N TYR A 80 -4.04 7.70 15.27
CA TYR A 80 -4.77 7.55 14.01
C TYR A 80 -3.99 6.70 13.01
N ARG A 81 -4.73 6.00 12.13
CA ARG A 81 -4.14 5.30 10.99
C ARG A 81 -3.46 6.30 10.05
N VAL A 82 -2.19 6.08 9.76
CA VAL A 82 -1.45 6.83 8.73
C VAL A 82 -1.73 6.18 7.38
N THR A 83 -2.30 6.94 6.47
CA THR A 83 -2.63 6.53 5.10
C THR A 83 -1.84 7.37 4.09
N ALA A 84 -1.81 6.97 2.83
CA ALA A 84 -1.22 7.78 1.77
C ALA A 84 -1.86 9.18 1.70
N TRP A 85 -3.16 9.27 1.98
CA TRP A 85 -3.86 10.54 2.12
C TRP A 85 -3.24 11.43 3.21
N SER A 86 -3.20 10.95 4.47
CA SER A 86 -2.69 11.74 5.59
C SER A 86 -1.19 12.00 5.51
N ALA A 87 -0.41 11.07 4.96
CA ALA A 87 1.04 11.21 4.83
C ALA A 87 1.46 12.18 3.71
N TYR A 88 0.75 12.17 2.57
CA TYR A 88 1.21 12.87 1.37
C TYR A 88 0.24 13.92 0.84
N LEU A 89 -1.07 13.63 0.80
CA LEU A 89 -2.02 14.49 0.09
C LEU A 89 -2.63 15.60 0.96
N ALA A 90 -3.05 15.30 2.18
CA ALA A 90 -3.83 16.22 3.01
C ALA A 90 -3.19 17.60 3.20
N LYS A 91 -1.86 17.67 3.29
CA LYS A 91 -1.11 18.93 3.44
C LYS A 91 -0.84 19.66 2.13
N HIS A 92 -1.24 19.11 0.99
CA HIS A 92 -0.95 19.67 -0.34
C HIS A 92 -2.19 20.04 -1.15
N LEU A 93 -3.38 20.05 -0.53
CA LEU A 93 -4.65 20.32 -1.19
C LEU A 93 -4.75 21.70 -1.87
N GLN A 94 -3.93 22.64 -1.43
CA GLN A 94 -3.90 24.01 -2.00
C GLN A 94 -3.06 24.11 -3.28
N ARG A 95 -2.43 23.03 -3.73
CA ARG A 95 -1.62 23.05 -4.94
C ARG A 95 -2.52 23.13 -6.19
N SER A 96 -2.30 24.12 -7.05
CA SER A 96 -3.07 24.32 -8.28
C SER A 96 -2.93 23.20 -9.31
N ASN A 97 -1.85 22.41 -9.22
CA ASN A 97 -1.58 21.27 -10.09
C ASN A 97 -1.99 19.90 -9.48
N LEU A 98 -2.74 19.89 -8.37
CA LEU A 98 -3.27 18.68 -7.74
C LEU A 98 -4.79 18.68 -7.86
N HIS A 99 -5.33 17.71 -8.60
CA HIS A 99 -6.77 17.50 -8.75
C HIS A 99 -7.15 16.13 -8.19
N ILE A 100 -8.13 16.11 -7.30
CA ILE A 100 -8.60 14.89 -6.63
C ILE A 100 -10.08 14.68 -6.99
N LEU A 101 -10.36 13.57 -7.63
CA LEU A 101 -11.73 13.15 -7.97
C LEU A 101 -12.19 12.09 -6.98
N THR A 102 -13.01 12.48 -6.02
CA THR A 102 -13.66 11.56 -5.09
C THR A 102 -14.97 11.02 -5.67
N ASP A 103 -15.52 9.97 -5.06
CA ASP A 103 -16.77 9.33 -5.51
C ASP A 103 -16.77 8.96 -7.00
N THR A 104 -15.58 8.60 -7.52
CA THR A 104 -15.36 8.31 -8.93
C THR A 104 -14.66 6.98 -9.08
N HIS A 105 -15.32 6.04 -9.77
CA HIS A 105 -14.80 4.73 -10.07
C HIS A 105 -14.14 4.75 -11.47
N VAL A 106 -12.93 4.19 -11.56
CA VAL A 106 -12.28 3.92 -12.84
C VAL A 106 -12.78 2.58 -13.35
N ALA A 107 -13.60 2.59 -14.40
CA ALA A 107 -14.14 1.37 -14.97
C ALA A 107 -13.11 0.62 -15.82
N ARG A 108 -12.37 1.34 -16.64
CA ARG A 108 -11.28 0.80 -17.48
C ARG A 108 -10.36 1.89 -18.01
N VAL A 109 -9.22 1.46 -18.53
CA VAL A 109 -8.28 2.27 -19.32
C VAL A 109 -8.53 1.97 -20.79
N LYS A 110 -8.71 2.98 -21.62
CA LYS A 110 -8.66 2.82 -23.08
C LYS A 110 -7.22 2.91 -23.55
N LEU A 111 -6.85 1.96 -24.38
CA LEU A 111 -5.52 1.89 -24.99
C LEU A 111 -5.61 2.36 -26.45
N GLN A 112 -4.61 3.14 -26.87
CA GLN A 112 -4.37 3.48 -28.26
C GLN A 112 -2.91 3.20 -28.59
N ASN A 113 -2.63 2.38 -29.59
CA ASN A 113 -1.28 1.97 -29.96
C ASN A 113 -0.45 1.43 -28.76
N ASN A 114 -1.06 0.58 -27.92
CA ASN A 114 -0.49 0.02 -26.68
C ASN A 114 -0.10 1.07 -25.62
N GLN A 115 -0.62 2.28 -25.69
CA GLN A 115 -0.44 3.32 -24.68
C GLN A 115 -1.78 3.66 -24.03
N ALA A 116 -1.74 3.96 -22.74
CA ALA A 116 -2.89 4.44 -22.00
C ALA A 116 -3.27 5.84 -22.53
N ASP A 117 -4.49 5.97 -23.09
CA ASP A 117 -4.97 7.17 -23.74
C ASP A 117 -6.05 7.89 -22.94
N GLU A 118 -7.00 7.12 -22.42
CA GLU A 118 -8.18 7.67 -21.75
C GLU A 118 -8.66 6.75 -20.63
N LEU A 119 -9.25 7.32 -19.59
CA LEU A 119 -9.96 6.61 -18.53
C LEU A 119 -11.47 6.71 -18.74
N ASP A 120 -12.18 5.57 -18.68
CA ASP A 120 -13.62 5.56 -18.48
C ASP A 120 -13.93 5.62 -16.98
N LEU A 121 -14.67 6.64 -16.60
CA LEU A 121 -15.01 6.94 -15.22
C LEU A 121 -16.50 6.80 -14.98
N VAL A 122 -16.89 6.30 -13.80
CA VAL A 122 -18.29 6.26 -13.36
C VAL A 122 -18.37 6.96 -12.00
N THR A 123 -19.17 8.01 -11.94
CA THR A 123 -19.40 8.76 -10.71
C THR A 123 -20.41 8.05 -9.79
N ARG A 124 -20.48 8.42 -8.52
CA ARG A 124 -21.47 7.90 -7.57
C ARG A 124 -22.93 8.03 -8.06
N ARG A 125 -23.21 9.02 -8.92
CA ARG A 125 -24.55 9.22 -9.52
C ARG A 125 -24.74 8.40 -10.82
N ASN A 126 -23.88 7.40 -11.05
CA ASN A 126 -23.88 6.56 -12.26
C ASN A 126 -23.73 7.36 -13.57
N GLN A 127 -23.05 8.49 -13.54
CA GLN A 127 -22.73 9.26 -14.72
C GLN A 127 -21.40 8.79 -15.29
N HIS A 128 -21.39 8.47 -16.58
CA HIS A 128 -20.18 8.09 -17.31
C HIS A 128 -19.43 9.35 -17.76
N ARG A 129 -18.13 9.36 -17.58
CA ARG A 129 -17.23 10.44 -17.99
C ARG A 129 -15.96 9.85 -18.54
N SER A 130 -15.27 10.60 -19.37
CA SER A 130 -13.96 10.27 -19.89
C SER A 130 -12.92 11.28 -19.41
N LEU A 131 -11.70 10.82 -19.15
CA LEU A 131 -10.57 11.65 -18.80
C LEU A 131 -9.38 11.27 -19.69
N LYS A 132 -8.90 12.19 -20.48
CA LYS A 132 -7.69 12.01 -21.30
C LYS A 132 -6.43 11.95 -20.42
N ILE A 133 -5.50 11.08 -20.80
CA ILE A 133 -4.23 10.89 -20.10
C ILE A 133 -3.16 11.66 -20.88
N GLY A 134 -2.65 12.74 -20.27
CA GLY A 134 -1.59 13.57 -20.87
C GLY A 134 -0.17 13.18 -20.48
N GLY A 135 0.01 12.10 -19.71
CA GLY A 135 1.31 11.68 -19.17
C GLY A 135 1.28 10.24 -18.67
N THR A 136 1.93 9.97 -17.55
CA THR A 136 2.02 8.62 -16.97
C THR A 136 0.76 8.27 -16.19
N LEU A 137 0.17 7.10 -16.46
CA LEU A 137 -0.89 6.51 -15.64
C LEU A 137 -0.28 5.59 -14.58
N ILE A 138 -0.65 5.79 -13.32
CA ILE A 138 -0.28 4.93 -12.20
C ILE A 138 -1.54 4.30 -11.62
N LEU A 139 -1.63 2.96 -11.63
CA LEU A 139 -2.71 2.21 -11.02
C LEU A 139 -2.32 1.76 -9.61
N SER A 140 -2.98 2.30 -8.60
CA SER A 140 -2.76 1.97 -7.18
C SER A 140 -4.09 1.67 -6.47
N ALA A 141 -4.98 0.93 -7.14
CA ALA A 141 -6.34 0.65 -6.67
C ALA A 141 -6.41 -0.57 -5.72
N GLY A 142 -5.27 -1.09 -5.28
CA GLY A 142 -5.17 -2.24 -4.39
C GLY A 142 -5.21 -3.59 -5.11
N ALA A 143 -5.05 -4.67 -4.33
CA ALA A 143 -4.86 -6.03 -4.84
C ALA A 143 -6.05 -6.57 -5.64
N PHE A 144 -7.26 -6.07 -5.41
CA PHE A 144 -8.45 -6.50 -6.14
C PHE A 144 -8.78 -5.59 -7.32
N HIS A 145 -8.77 -4.26 -7.12
CA HIS A 145 -9.23 -3.35 -8.16
C HIS A 145 -8.19 -3.08 -9.24
N THR A 146 -6.91 -3.06 -8.93
CA THR A 146 -5.87 -2.88 -9.96
C THR A 146 -5.92 -3.97 -11.03
N PRO A 147 -5.89 -5.28 -10.71
CA PRO A 147 -6.04 -6.33 -11.70
C PRO A 147 -7.43 -6.31 -12.37
N HIS A 148 -8.47 -5.95 -11.64
CA HIS A 148 -9.81 -5.81 -12.23
C HIS A 148 -9.86 -4.72 -13.31
N ILE A 149 -9.30 -3.52 -13.05
CA ILE A 149 -9.21 -2.44 -14.04
C ILE A 149 -8.41 -2.91 -15.27
N LEU A 150 -7.28 -3.59 -15.07
CA LEU A 150 -6.46 -4.13 -16.16
C LEU A 150 -7.26 -5.13 -17.02
N MET A 151 -7.93 -6.09 -16.38
CA MET A 151 -8.77 -7.07 -17.11
C MET A 151 -9.90 -6.39 -17.89
N GLN A 152 -10.61 -5.41 -17.30
CA GLN A 152 -11.62 -4.63 -17.99
C GLN A 152 -11.07 -3.81 -19.16
N SER A 153 -9.76 -3.56 -19.16
CA SER A 153 -9.03 -2.87 -20.23
C SER A 153 -8.44 -3.80 -21.29
N GLY A 154 -8.74 -5.10 -21.23
CA GLY A 154 -8.21 -6.09 -22.17
C GLY A 154 -6.82 -6.61 -21.82
N ILE A 155 -6.29 -6.30 -20.61
CA ILE A 155 -4.97 -6.73 -20.16
C ILE A 155 -5.12 -7.83 -19.11
N GLY A 156 -4.77 -9.07 -19.44
CA GLY A 156 -4.91 -10.20 -18.52
C GLY A 156 -4.76 -11.55 -19.20
N SER A 157 -5.12 -12.62 -18.49
CA SER A 157 -5.11 -13.97 -19.03
C SER A 157 -6.15 -14.11 -20.16
N GLU A 158 -5.70 -14.57 -21.32
CA GLU A 158 -6.55 -14.78 -22.49
C GLU A 158 -7.80 -15.63 -22.19
N ALA A 159 -7.63 -16.71 -21.44
CA ALA A 159 -8.73 -17.59 -21.06
C ALA A 159 -9.80 -16.87 -20.21
N VAL A 160 -9.36 -15.99 -19.31
CA VAL A 160 -10.26 -15.20 -18.45
C VAL A 160 -10.99 -14.13 -19.27
N LEU A 161 -10.27 -13.40 -20.11
CA LEU A 161 -10.83 -12.33 -20.94
C LEU A 161 -11.86 -12.90 -21.94
N LYS A 162 -11.54 -14.01 -22.63
CA LYS A 162 -12.47 -14.69 -23.54
C LYS A 162 -13.75 -15.15 -22.83
N ARG A 163 -13.61 -15.74 -21.63
CA ARG A 163 -14.78 -16.17 -20.85
C ARG A 163 -15.67 -15.00 -20.41
N ALA A 164 -15.07 -13.83 -20.19
CA ALA A 164 -15.77 -12.60 -19.82
C ALA A 164 -16.25 -11.77 -21.03
N ASN A 165 -16.01 -12.24 -22.27
CA ASN A 165 -16.29 -11.49 -23.52
C ASN A 165 -15.60 -10.12 -23.56
N ILE A 166 -14.40 -10.00 -22.99
CA ILE A 166 -13.60 -8.77 -23.02
C ILE A 166 -12.58 -8.89 -24.18
N PRO A 167 -12.57 -7.96 -25.14
CA PRO A 167 -11.55 -7.93 -26.19
C PRO A 167 -10.18 -7.64 -25.62
N MET A 168 -9.14 -8.28 -26.21
CA MET A 168 -7.73 -8.08 -25.86
C MET A 168 -7.13 -6.94 -26.67
#